data_0c6b918009968ea58c0ebaeae6c8e27d
#
_entry.id   0c6b918009968ea58c0ebaeae6c8e27d
#
_cell.length_a   1.000
_cell.length_b   1.000
_cell.length_c   1.000
_cell.angle_alpha   90.00
_cell.angle_beta   90.00
_cell.angle_gamma   90.00
#
_symmetry.space_group_name_H-M   'P 1'
#
loop_
_entity.id
_entity.type
_entity.pdbx_description
1 polymer ?
#
loop_
_entity_poly.entity_id
_entity_poly.type
_entity_poly.pdbx_seq_one_letter_code
_entity_poly.pdbx_strand_id
1 'polypeptide(L)'
;KVLSVLCLVPAMATAQSYVVYDFTHDRVLESSSPNHVQPIASVTKLMTANVFLENNRNANCTASITDDDYDYIKGTHTKLPKYTPISCNELLKAMLVHSDNYAAHALSRSAGMSRLQFIQKMNEKARELGMRSTRFSDSSGLSDSNISSVMDLVKLAKYSLNKAQIKNLSNMPSAFIQAGGRSVFVKNTNKLVREEVFDAAINKTGYIRESGYNLVFVNKNPCNRATIGVISLNNHSSAFRTNFTKGKLEQYGCIAGRSMHNFTVDEAQYEEGYDEAGMDRLIQQVGG
;
A
#
# COMPACT_ATOMS: atom_id res chain seq x y z
N LYS A 1 -7.13 -46.37 -31.37
CA LYS A 1 -7.21 -45.84 -30.00
C LYS A 1 -6.10 -44.83 -29.84
N VAL A 2 -6.42 -43.53 -29.90
CA VAL A 2 -5.49 -42.46 -29.67
C VAL A 2 -5.55 -42.13 -28.18
N LEU A 3 -4.48 -42.34 -27.46
CA LEU A 3 -4.32 -42.01 -26.05
C LEU A 3 -3.96 -40.51 -25.98
N SER A 4 -4.92 -39.67 -25.59
CA SER A 4 -4.67 -38.25 -25.30
C SER A 4 -3.95 -38.17 -23.94
N VAL A 5 -2.70 -37.82 -23.96
CA VAL A 5 -1.92 -37.48 -22.76
C VAL A 5 -2.30 -36.07 -22.37
N LEU A 6 -3.10 -35.95 -21.31
CA LEU A 6 -3.43 -34.67 -20.68
C LEU A 6 -2.18 -34.21 -19.90
N CYS A 7 -1.38 -33.31 -20.48
CA CYS A 7 -0.33 -32.61 -19.72
C CYS A 7 -0.98 -31.69 -18.69
N LEU A 8 -1.07 -32.14 -17.44
CA LEU A 8 -1.30 -31.26 -16.29
C LEU A 8 -0.08 -30.35 -16.15
N VAL A 9 -0.19 -29.11 -16.61
CA VAL A 9 0.76 -28.07 -16.25
C VAL A 9 0.49 -27.77 -14.78
N PRO A 10 1.44 -27.99 -13.84
CA PRO A 10 1.23 -27.60 -12.46
C PRO A 10 1.06 -26.08 -12.43
N ALA A 11 -0.06 -25.61 -11.90
CA ALA A 11 -0.23 -24.21 -11.54
C ALA A 11 0.90 -23.88 -10.56
N MET A 12 1.92 -23.16 -11.02
CA MET A 12 2.96 -22.64 -10.14
C MET A 12 2.25 -21.70 -9.15
N ALA A 13 2.03 -22.17 -7.93
CA ALA A 13 1.64 -21.29 -6.84
C ALA A 13 2.73 -20.23 -6.75
N THR A 14 2.39 -18.98 -7.07
CA THR A 14 3.33 -17.87 -7.01
C THR A 14 3.75 -17.71 -5.55
N ALA A 15 5.02 -17.99 -5.28
CA ALA A 15 5.56 -17.93 -3.93
C ALA A 15 5.63 -16.49 -3.42
N GLN A 16 5.44 -16.31 -2.12
CA GLN A 16 5.70 -15.04 -1.45
C GLN A 16 7.10 -14.52 -1.79
N SER A 17 7.19 -13.25 -2.21
CA SER A 17 8.46 -12.55 -2.34
C SER A 17 8.63 -11.58 -1.18
N TYR A 18 9.81 -11.52 -0.57
CA TYR A 18 10.06 -10.57 0.49
C TYR A 18 11.52 -10.14 0.60
N VAL A 19 11.73 -9.02 1.28
CA VAL A 19 13.03 -8.54 1.72
C VAL A 19 12.91 -7.91 3.11
N VAL A 20 13.84 -8.24 3.98
CA VAL A 20 14.14 -7.49 5.22
C VAL A 20 15.37 -6.63 4.93
N TYR A 21 15.21 -5.32 5.05
CA TYR A 21 16.23 -4.36 4.62
C TYR A 21 16.61 -3.40 5.74
N ASP A 22 17.90 -3.24 5.95
CA ASP A 22 18.47 -2.24 6.85
C ASP A 22 18.75 -0.95 6.06
N PHE A 23 17.84 0.03 6.20
CA PHE A 23 17.94 1.33 5.54
C PHE A 23 19.02 2.23 6.14
N THR A 24 19.47 1.94 7.38
CA THR A 24 20.55 2.69 8.02
C THR A 24 21.91 2.33 7.41
N HIS A 25 22.14 1.03 7.19
CA HIS A 25 23.41 0.53 6.68
C HIS A 25 23.34 0.12 5.20
N ASP A 26 22.20 0.38 4.53
CA ASP A 26 21.95 0.15 3.11
C ASP A 26 22.24 -1.29 2.66
N ARG A 27 21.69 -2.29 3.38
CA ARG A 27 21.94 -3.71 3.13
C ARG A 27 20.72 -4.60 3.29
N VAL A 28 20.70 -5.68 2.53
CA VAL A 28 19.74 -6.77 2.71
C VAL A 28 20.14 -7.59 3.93
N LEU A 29 19.19 -7.81 4.85
CA LEU A 29 19.35 -8.71 5.99
C LEU A 29 18.87 -10.11 5.66
N GLU A 30 17.75 -10.22 4.95
CA GLU A 30 17.16 -11.47 4.51
C GLU A 30 16.28 -11.23 3.28
N SER A 31 16.15 -12.20 2.40
CA SER A 31 15.23 -12.10 1.26
C SER A 31 14.84 -13.46 0.70
N SER A 32 13.70 -13.51 0.02
CA SER A 32 13.26 -14.61 -0.82
C SER A 32 12.67 -14.04 -2.11
N SER A 33 13.11 -14.58 -3.24
CA SER A 33 12.68 -14.15 -4.58
C SER A 33 12.71 -12.64 -4.79
N PRO A 34 13.80 -11.91 -4.40
CA PRO A 34 13.78 -10.46 -4.24
C PRO A 34 13.57 -9.68 -5.54
N ASN A 35 13.85 -10.28 -6.69
CA ASN A 35 13.71 -9.65 -8.00
C ASN A 35 12.49 -10.19 -8.79
N HIS A 36 11.67 -11.06 -8.18
CA HIS A 36 10.46 -11.54 -8.84
C HIS A 36 9.47 -10.39 -9.04
N VAL A 37 8.99 -10.24 -10.29
CA VAL A 37 8.08 -9.17 -10.71
C VAL A 37 6.66 -9.66 -10.60
N GLN A 38 5.82 -8.90 -9.90
CA GLN A 38 4.42 -9.26 -9.70
C GLN A 38 3.56 -8.03 -9.41
N PRO A 39 2.21 -8.12 -9.49
CA PRO A 39 1.32 -7.02 -9.16
C PRO A 39 1.50 -6.55 -7.72
N ILE A 40 1.45 -5.23 -7.51
CA ILE A 40 1.72 -4.61 -6.20
C ILE A 40 0.48 -3.96 -5.56
N ALA A 41 -0.64 -3.95 -6.27
CA ALA A 41 -1.89 -3.33 -5.81
C ALA A 41 -1.65 -1.90 -5.25
N SER A 42 -2.33 -1.55 -4.18
CA SER A 42 -2.29 -0.22 -3.56
C SER A 42 -0.93 0.23 -3.00
N VAL A 43 0.11 -0.61 -3.01
CA VAL A 43 1.48 -0.15 -2.78
C VAL A 43 1.88 0.93 -3.81
N THR A 44 1.29 0.91 -5.00
CA THR A 44 1.34 1.95 -6.03
C THR A 44 1.14 3.36 -5.47
N LYS A 45 0.28 3.53 -4.46
CA LYS A 45 -0.05 4.83 -3.86
C LYS A 45 1.13 5.52 -3.17
N LEU A 46 2.20 4.79 -2.83
CA LEU A 46 3.45 5.42 -2.39
C LEU A 46 4.11 6.22 -3.53
N MET A 47 4.12 5.68 -4.76
CA MET A 47 4.62 6.41 -5.92
C MET A 47 3.70 7.58 -6.26
N THR A 48 2.39 7.37 -6.22
CA THR A 48 1.40 8.45 -6.42
C THR A 48 1.61 9.61 -5.45
N ALA A 49 1.83 9.33 -4.17
CA ALA A 49 2.10 10.35 -3.17
C ALA A 49 3.40 11.12 -3.48
N ASN A 50 4.48 10.42 -3.82
CA ASN A 50 5.76 11.05 -4.15
C ASN A 50 5.64 11.97 -5.38
N VAL A 51 5.04 11.48 -6.48
CA VAL A 51 4.88 12.26 -7.72
C VAL A 51 3.95 13.44 -7.50
N PHE A 52 2.84 13.25 -6.75
CA PHE A 52 1.93 14.34 -6.42
C PHE A 52 2.66 15.45 -5.65
N LEU A 53 3.36 15.11 -4.57
CA LEU A 53 4.07 16.08 -3.73
C LEU A 53 5.18 16.84 -4.46
N GLU A 54 5.77 16.24 -5.46
CA GLU A 54 6.82 16.89 -6.27
C GLU A 54 6.28 17.84 -7.33
N ASN A 55 5.11 17.55 -7.85
CA ASN A 55 4.55 18.31 -8.98
C ASN A 55 3.49 19.31 -8.53
N ASN A 56 2.82 19.09 -7.38
CA ASN A 56 1.87 20.05 -6.86
C ASN A 56 2.57 21.26 -6.23
N ARG A 57 2.52 22.40 -6.91
CA ARG A 57 3.07 23.67 -6.46
C ARG A 57 2.03 24.59 -5.80
N ASN A 58 0.77 24.17 -5.76
CA ASN A 58 -0.32 24.96 -5.19
C ASN A 58 -0.58 24.52 -3.74
N ALA A 59 -0.18 25.34 -2.77
CA ALA A 59 -0.44 25.09 -1.35
C ALA A 59 -1.97 25.02 -1.02
N ASN A 60 -2.80 25.72 -1.80
CA ASN A 60 -4.26 25.73 -1.66
C ASN A 60 -4.95 24.75 -2.63
N CYS A 61 -4.24 23.71 -3.05
CA CYS A 61 -4.78 22.69 -3.94
C CYS A 61 -6.06 22.09 -3.36
N THR A 62 -7.12 22.08 -4.19
CA THR A 62 -8.36 21.35 -3.91
C THR A 62 -8.74 20.52 -5.14
N ALA A 63 -9.39 19.39 -4.93
CA ALA A 63 -10.01 18.60 -5.99
C ALA A 63 -11.32 18.00 -5.49
N SER A 64 -12.29 17.84 -6.39
CA SER A 64 -13.51 17.10 -6.11
C SER A 64 -13.38 15.69 -6.68
N ILE A 65 -13.89 14.71 -5.96
CA ILE A 65 -14.11 13.38 -6.52
C ILE A 65 -15.28 13.47 -7.50
N THR A 66 -15.08 12.98 -8.70
CA THR A 66 -16.08 13.00 -9.79
C THR A 66 -16.28 11.59 -10.36
N ASP A 67 -17.17 11.43 -11.33
CA ASP A 67 -17.35 10.16 -12.03
C ASP A 67 -16.12 9.73 -12.84
N ASP A 68 -15.23 10.66 -13.19
CA ASP A 68 -13.93 10.31 -13.81
C ASP A 68 -13.01 9.53 -12.87
N ASP A 69 -13.28 9.58 -11.58
CA ASP A 69 -12.50 8.86 -10.56
C ASP A 69 -13.10 7.49 -10.21
N TYR A 70 -14.22 7.11 -10.86
CA TYR A 70 -14.90 5.85 -10.62
C TYR A 70 -13.98 4.66 -10.91
N ASP A 71 -14.06 3.65 -10.03
CA ASP A 71 -13.33 2.40 -10.21
C ASP A 71 -14.14 1.42 -11.07
N TYR A 72 -13.84 1.42 -12.38
CA TYR A 72 -14.43 0.49 -13.34
C TYR A 72 -13.72 -0.89 -13.36
N ILE A 73 -12.63 -1.06 -12.61
CA ILE A 73 -11.81 -2.29 -12.64
C ILE A 73 -12.31 -3.28 -11.58
N LYS A 74 -12.50 -2.79 -10.35
CA LYS A 74 -12.86 -3.64 -9.18
C LYS A 74 -14.17 -3.20 -8.50
N GLY A 75 -14.77 -2.07 -8.92
CA GLY A 75 -16.00 -1.55 -8.35
C GLY A 75 -15.89 -1.09 -6.90
N THR A 76 -14.71 -0.68 -6.44
CA THR A 76 -14.54 -0.17 -5.08
C THR A 76 -15.29 1.14 -4.87
N HIS A 77 -15.57 1.46 -3.61
CA HIS A 77 -16.30 2.67 -3.23
C HIS A 77 -15.45 3.58 -2.35
N THR A 78 -15.82 4.87 -2.29
CA THR A 78 -15.24 5.83 -1.35
C THR A 78 -16.28 6.27 -0.32
N LYS A 79 -15.82 6.60 0.88
CA LYS A 79 -16.64 7.27 1.92
C LYS A 79 -16.68 8.78 1.74
N LEU A 80 -15.83 9.33 0.88
CA LEU A 80 -15.72 10.76 0.65
C LEU A 80 -16.88 11.26 -0.24
N PRO A 81 -17.39 12.48 0.00
CA PRO A 81 -18.45 13.05 -0.82
C PRO A 81 -17.93 13.34 -2.25
N LYS A 82 -18.78 13.03 -3.25
CA LYS A 82 -18.54 13.40 -4.64
C LYS A 82 -18.92 14.86 -4.89
N TYR A 83 -18.33 15.44 -5.93
CA TYR A 83 -18.60 16.79 -6.45
C TYR A 83 -18.44 17.92 -5.43
N THR A 84 -17.68 17.66 -4.37
CA THR A 84 -17.42 18.62 -3.30
C THR A 84 -15.92 18.90 -3.26
N PRO A 85 -15.48 20.17 -3.18
CA PRO A 85 -14.06 20.49 -3.03
C PRO A 85 -13.49 19.92 -1.73
N ILE A 86 -12.42 19.16 -1.86
CA ILE A 86 -11.64 18.58 -0.76
C ILE A 86 -10.20 19.05 -0.94
N SER A 87 -9.54 19.47 0.15
CA SER A 87 -8.13 19.85 0.01
C SER A 87 -7.28 18.65 -0.43
N CYS A 88 -6.29 18.90 -1.27
CA CYS A 88 -5.40 17.82 -1.73
C CYS A 88 -4.65 17.15 -0.56
N ASN A 89 -4.42 17.86 0.53
CA ASN A 89 -3.85 17.29 1.76
C ASN A 89 -4.80 16.29 2.43
N GLU A 90 -6.11 16.57 2.44
CA GLU A 90 -7.12 15.63 2.94
C GLU A 90 -7.28 14.42 2.03
N LEU A 91 -7.22 14.60 0.70
CA LEU A 91 -7.19 13.50 -0.27
C LEU A 91 -5.93 12.64 -0.09
N LEU A 92 -4.76 13.26 0.10
CA LEU A 92 -3.51 12.56 0.36
C LEU A 92 -3.59 11.73 1.66
N LYS A 93 -4.21 12.31 2.70
CA LYS A 93 -4.48 11.61 3.97
C LYS A 93 -5.40 10.41 3.76
N ALA A 94 -6.53 10.57 3.07
CA ALA A 94 -7.46 9.47 2.75
C ALA A 94 -6.75 8.35 1.95
N MET A 95 -5.95 8.72 0.96
CA MET A 95 -5.19 7.78 0.13
C MET A 95 -4.15 7.00 0.92
N LEU A 96 -3.41 7.63 1.83
CA LEU A 96 -2.31 6.98 2.55
C LEU A 96 -2.78 6.21 3.78
N VAL A 97 -3.78 6.73 4.52
CA VAL A 97 -4.32 6.08 5.72
C VAL A 97 -5.26 4.94 5.36
N HIS A 98 -6.28 5.23 4.56
CA HIS A 98 -7.38 4.30 4.24
C HIS A 98 -7.25 3.60 2.89
N SER A 99 -6.20 3.94 2.15
CA SER A 99 -6.01 3.40 0.79
C SER A 99 -7.08 3.79 -0.22
N ASP A 100 -7.74 4.94 -0.05
CA ASP A 100 -8.85 5.38 -0.88
C ASP A 100 -8.42 5.53 -2.36
N ASN A 101 -9.10 4.79 -3.26
CA ASN A 101 -8.78 4.73 -4.67
C ASN A 101 -9.23 5.98 -5.41
N TYR A 102 -10.40 6.52 -5.04
CA TYR A 102 -10.94 7.74 -5.64
C TYR A 102 -10.06 8.95 -5.29
N ALA A 103 -9.56 9.02 -4.07
CA ALA A 103 -8.60 10.05 -3.67
C ALA A 103 -7.30 9.96 -4.49
N ALA A 104 -6.80 8.75 -4.77
CA ALA A 104 -5.62 8.55 -5.63
C ALA A 104 -5.87 9.04 -7.07
N HIS A 105 -7.05 8.75 -7.62
CA HIS A 105 -7.45 9.21 -8.95
C HIS A 105 -7.63 10.73 -8.99
N ALA A 106 -8.30 11.32 -8.01
CA ALA A 106 -8.47 12.78 -7.93
C ALA A 106 -7.12 13.51 -7.81
N LEU A 107 -6.21 13.02 -6.98
CA LEU A 107 -4.86 13.57 -6.84
C LEU A 107 -4.06 13.51 -8.14
N SER A 108 -4.18 12.42 -8.91
CA SER A 108 -3.42 12.23 -10.16
C SER A 108 -3.76 13.27 -11.24
N ARG A 109 -4.94 13.89 -11.19
CA ARG A 109 -5.36 14.94 -12.14
C ARG A 109 -5.34 16.35 -11.52
N SER A 110 -4.91 16.47 -10.24
CA SER A 110 -4.87 17.75 -9.51
C SER A 110 -3.50 18.42 -9.53
N ALA A 111 -2.47 17.71 -9.98
CA ALA A 111 -1.08 18.19 -10.00
C ALA A 111 -0.74 19.07 -11.24
N GLY A 112 -1.73 19.69 -11.86
CA GLY A 112 -1.55 20.54 -13.05
C GLY A 112 -1.25 19.77 -14.33
N MET A 113 -1.59 18.46 -14.37
CA MET A 113 -1.38 17.59 -15.51
C MET A 113 -2.56 16.62 -15.70
N SER A 114 -2.70 16.04 -16.87
CA SER A 114 -3.67 14.98 -17.12
C SER A 114 -3.29 13.69 -16.37
N ARG A 115 -4.26 12.81 -16.12
CA ARG A 115 -4.01 11.49 -15.51
C ARG A 115 -2.96 10.68 -16.29
N LEU A 116 -3.00 10.72 -17.62
CA LEU A 116 -2.01 10.02 -18.45
C LEU A 116 -0.60 10.59 -18.23
N GLN A 117 -0.46 11.92 -18.22
CA GLN A 117 0.83 12.57 -17.91
C GLN A 117 1.31 12.24 -16.50
N PHE A 118 0.39 12.14 -15.54
CA PHE A 118 0.74 11.74 -14.18
C PHE A 118 1.30 10.32 -14.11
N ILE A 119 0.67 9.34 -14.81
CA ILE A 119 1.17 7.96 -14.91
C ILE A 119 2.53 7.93 -15.62
N GLN A 120 2.73 8.73 -16.66
CA GLN A 120 4.03 8.88 -17.30
C GLN A 120 5.08 9.38 -16.30
N LYS A 121 4.76 10.37 -15.47
CA LYS A 121 5.63 10.86 -14.38
C LYS A 121 5.94 9.81 -13.34
N MET A 122 4.97 8.94 -12.97
CA MET A 122 5.24 7.81 -12.09
C MET A 122 6.28 6.85 -12.69
N ASN A 123 6.18 6.55 -13.98
CA ASN A 123 7.13 5.68 -14.68
C ASN A 123 8.50 6.36 -14.90
N GLU A 124 8.53 7.67 -15.14
CA GLU A 124 9.77 8.46 -15.18
C GLU A 124 10.48 8.40 -13.84
N LYS A 125 9.75 8.64 -12.74
CA LYS A 125 10.29 8.56 -11.38
C LYS A 125 10.80 7.16 -11.06
N ALA A 126 10.11 6.11 -11.47
CA ALA A 126 10.59 4.74 -11.30
C ALA A 126 11.95 4.53 -12.00
N ARG A 127 12.12 5.04 -13.23
CA ARG A 127 13.41 4.99 -13.94
C ARG A 127 14.50 5.79 -13.24
N GLU A 128 14.19 7.01 -12.77
CA GLU A 128 15.12 7.87 -12.01
C GLU A 128 15.63 7.17 -10.74
N LEU A 129 14.74 6.46 -10.05
CA LEU A 129 15.09 5.68 -8.85
C LEU A 129 15.78 4.36 -9.17
N GLY A 130 15.98 4.01 -10.44
CA GLY A 130 16.57 2.74 -10.86
C GLY A 130 15.66 1.52 -10.61
N MET A 131 14.34 1.72 -10.56
CA MET A 131 13.33 0.66 -10.40
C MET A 131 13.05 -0.01 -11.75
N ARG A 132 14.00 -0.83 -12.21
CA ARG A 132 14.01 -1.38 -13.58
C ARG A 132 12.94 -2.46 -13.81
N SER A 133 12.44 -3.06 -12.75
CA SER A 133 11.40 -4.10 -12.77
C SER A 133 10.02 -3.53 -12.42
N THR A 134 9.84 -2.21 -12.49
CA THR A 134 8.60 -1.53 -12.05
C THR A 134 7.93 -0.82 -13.20
N ARG A 135 6.60 -0.97 -13.27
CA ARG A 135 5.72 -0.27 -14.18
C ARG A 135 4.43 0.12 -13.47
N PHE A 136 3.96 1.33 -13.75
CA PHE A 136 2.68 1.84 -13.28
C PHE A 136 1.74 2.05 -14.48
N SER A 137 0.49 1.61 -14.35
CA SER A 137 -0.59 1.76 -15.33
C SER A 137 -1.73 2.65 -14.83
N ASP A 138 -1.87 2.79 -13.53
CA ASP A 138 -2.80 3.71 -12.87
C ASP A 138 -2.21 4.27 -11.57
N SER A 139 -2.91 5.24 -10.94
CA SER A 139 -2.47 5.91 -9.72
C SER A 139 -2.93 5.24 -8.43
N SER A 140 -3.81 4.25 -8.51
CA SER A 140 -4.42 3.58 -7.35
C SER A 140 -3.85 2.20 -7.05
N GLY A 141 -3.39 1.49 -8.08
CA GLY A 141 -2.96 0.10 -8.02
C GLY A 141 -4.09 -0.92 -8.21
N LEU A 142 -5.23 -0.50 -8.78
CA LEU A 142 -6.36 -1.39 -9.07
C LEU A 142 -6.07 -2.33 -10.24
N SER A 143 -5.32 -1.87 -11.24
CA SER A 143 -4.87 -2.72 -12.34
C SER A 143 -3.72 -3.62 -11.89
N ASP A 144 -3.78 -4.89 -12.27
CA ASP A 144 -2.70 -5.88 -12.09
C ASP A 144 -1.44 -5.57 -12.90
N SER A 145 -1.55 -4.64 -13.85
CA SER A 145 -0.42 -4.12 -14.64
C SER A 145 0.45 -3.11 -13.87
N ASN A 146 0.07 -2.74 -12.62
CA ASN A 146 0.99 -2.10 -11.68
C ASN A 146 1.88 -3.17 -11.06
N ILE A 147 3.08 -3.33 -11.58
CA ILE A 147 4.01 -4.39 -11.23
C ILE A 147 5.32 -3.85 -10.66
N SER A 148 5.92 -4.59 -9.76
CA SER A 148 7.24 -4.30 -9.20
C SER A 148 7.89 -5.55 -8.61
N SER A 149 9.13 -5.43 -8.14
CA SER A 149 9.81 -6.39 -7.28
C SER A 149 10.03 -5.80 -5.88
N VAL A 150 10.25 -6.64 -4.87
CA VAL A 150 10.52 -6.13 -3.51
C VAL A 150 11.80 -5.30 -3.46
N MET A 151 12.81 -5.60 -4.29
CA MET A 151 14.02 -4.78 -4.36
C MET A 151 13.80 -3.40 -4.97
N ASP A 152 12.91 -3.28 -5.96
CA ASP A 152 12.55 -1.96 -6.47
C ASP A 152 11.71 -1.19 -5.46
N LEU A 153 10.83 -1.87 -4.70
CA LEU A 153 10.07 -1.24 -3.63
C LEU A 153 10.95 -0.77 -2.46
N VAL A 154 12.12 -1.38 -2.22
CA VAL A 154 13.15 -0.83 -1.29
C VAL A 154 13.57 0.57 -1.73
N LYS A 155 13.82 0.77 -3.03
CA LYS A 155 14.23 2.08 -3.58
C LYS A 155 13.12 3.11 -3.41
N LEU A 156 11.86 2.72 -3.66
CA LEU A 156 10.70 3.59 -3.45
C LEU A 156 10.53 3.94 -1.97
N ALA A 157 10.66 2.97 -1.06
CA ALA A 157 10.58 3.20 0.37
C ALA A 157 11.68 4.14 0.85
N LYS A 158 12.92 3.93 0.41
CA LYS A 158 14.08 4.81 0.69
C LYS A 158 13.82 6.25 0.25
N TYR A 159 13.26 6.42 -0.94
CA TYR A 159 12.89 7.74 -1.46
C TYR A 159 11.77 8.39 -0.64
N SER A 160 10.74 7.61 -0.29
CA SER A 160 9.60 8.07 0.52
C SER A 160 10.00 8.48 1.94
N LEU A 161 11.05 7.89 2.52
CA LEU A 161 11.58 8.27 3.84
C LEU A 161 12.04 9.74 3.91
N ASN A 162 12.35 10.37 2.78
CA ASN A 162 12.72 11.80 2.70
C ASN A 162 11.50 12.73 2.63
N LYS A 163 10.27 12.22 2.60
CA LYS A 163 9.04 13.01 2.51
C LYS A 163 8.30 13.01 3.85
N ALA A 164 8.42 14.09 4.60
CA ALA A 164 7.78 14.20 5.93
C ALA A 164 6.26 13.95 5.89
N GLN A 165 5.56 14.45 4.85
CA GLN A 165 4.12 14.24 4.70
C GLN A 165 3.78 12.76 4.52
N ILE A 166 4.55 12.00 3.72
CA ILE A 166 4.31 10.56 3.54
C ILE A 166 4.53 9.83 4.87
N LYS A 167 5.63 10.12 5.57
CA LYS A 167 5.89 9.53 6.88
C LYS A 167 4.76 9.78 7.88
N ASN A 168 4.36 11.04 7.99
CA ASN A 168 3.34 11.42 8.97
C ASN A 168 1.97 10.82 8.63
N LEU A 169 1.55 10.87 7.36
CA LEU A 169 0.21 10.42 6.97
C LEU A 169 0.10 8.90 6.88
N SER A 170 1.10 8.20 6.32
CA SER A 170 1.01 6.74 6.17
C SER A 170 0.97 6.00 7.51
N ASN A 171 1.46 6.61 8.59
CA ASN A 171 1.58 6.00 9.90
C ASN A 171 0.52 6.47 10.92
N MET A 172 -0.50 7.22 10.49
CA MET A 172 -1.63 7.55 11.35
C MET A 172 -2.48 6.30 11.58
N PRO A 173 -2.76 5.88 12.84
CA PRO A 173 -3.62 4.73 13.13
C PRO A 173 -5.05 4.91 12.61
N SER A 174 -5.53 6.13 12.66
CA SER A 174 -6.82 6.57 12.12
C SER A 174 -6.77 8.07 11.84
N ALA A 175 -7.74 8.57 11.09
CA ALA A 175 -7.84 9.99 10.79
C ALA A 175 -9.28 10.43 10.56
N PHE A 176 -9.54 11.71 10.78
CA PHE A 176 -10.72 12.40 10.27
C PHE A 176 -10.33 13.14 8.99
N ILE A 177 -11.04 12.87 7.91
CA ILE A 177 -10.90 13.53 6.61
C ILE A 177 -11.94 14.64 6.53
N GLN A 178 -11.50 15.89 6.39
CA GLN A 178 -12.39 17.02 6.22
C GLN A 178 -12.80 17.17 4.76
N ALA A 179 -14.07 16.98 4.45
CA ALA A 179 -14.58 16.95 3.10
C ALA A 179 -15.94 17.62 3.01
N GLY A 180 -15.98 18.83 2.43
CA GLY A 180 -17.23 19.55 2.15
C GLY A 180 -18.10 19.83 3.39
N GLY A 181 -17.50 20.27 4.50
CA GLY A 181 -18.19 20.50 5.77
C GLY A 181 -18.52 19.22 6.55
N ARG A 182 -18.11 18.07 6.07
CA ARG A 182 -18.25 16.77 6.76
C ARG A 182 -16.90 16.28 7.25
N SER A 183 -16.91 15.55 8.37
CA SER A 183 -15.75 14.87 8.92
C SER A 183 -15.94 13.37 8.78
N VAL A 184 -15.13 12.73 7.93
CA VAL A 184 -15.23 11.30 7.62
C VAL A 184 -14.15 10.55 8.38
N PHE A 185 -14.53 9.66 9.30
CA PHE A 185 -13.59 8.83 10.04
C PHE A 185 -13.09 7.66 9.18
N VAL A 186 -11.77 7.47 9.16
CA VAL A 186 -11.10 6.37 8.48
C VAL A 186 -10.04 5.73 9.38
N LYS A 187 -9.83 4.43 9.22
CA LYS A 187 -8.77 3.68 9.91
C LYS A 187 -7.66 3.32 8.93
N ASN A 188 -6.44 3.20 9.43
CA ASN A 188 -5.32 2.67 8.66
C ASN A 188 -5.61 1.22 8.23
N THR A 189 -5.22 0.86 7.02
CA THR A 189 -5.39 -0.50 6.51
C THR A 189 -4.43 -1.50 7.14
N ASN A 190 -3.33 -1.04 7.76
CA ASN A 190 -2.35 -1.89 8.42
C ASN A 190 -2.63 -2.04 9.92
N LYS A 191 -2.85 -3.28 10.38
CA LYS A 191 -3.07 -3.60 11.80
C LYS A 191 -1.88 -3.18 12.68
N LEU A 192 -0.64 -3.38 12.23
CA LEU A 192 0.57 -3.00 12.98
C LEU A 192 0.64 -1.50 13.29
N VAL A 193 0.09 -0.67 12.40
CA VAL A 193 -0.01 0.78 12.62
C VAL A 193 -1.17 1.12 13.55
N ARG A 194 -2.33 0.46 13.38
CA ARG A 194 -3.50 0.72 14.25
C ARG A 194 -3.24 0.36 15.71
N GLU A 195 -2.44 -0.65 15.96
CA GLU A 195 -2.09 -1.13 17.31
C GLU A 195 -0.87 -0.42 17.89
N GLU A 196 -0.23 0.45 17.10
CA GLU A 196 0.94 1.24 17.54
C GLU A 196 2.08 0.39 18.13
N VAL A 197 2.22 -0.84 17.62
CA VAL A 197 3.22 -1.81 18.12
C VAL A 197 4.65 -1.39 17.76
N PHE A 198 4.81 -0.65 16.65
CA PHE A 198 6.09 -0.23 16.10
C PHE A 198 6.12 1.28 15.85
N ASP A 199 7.32 1.88 15.92
CA ASP A 199 7.57 3.25 15.46
C ASP A 199 7.69 3.26 13.92
N ALA A 200 6.54 3.22 13.26
CA ALA A 200 6.46 3.14 11.82
C ALA A 200 6.98 4.43 11.15
N ALA A 201 7.86 4.27 10.17
CA ALA A 201 8.40 5.37 9.37
C ALA A 201 7.74 5.46 7.98
N ILE A 202 7.45 4.34 7.33
CA ILE A 202 6.66 4.24 6.09
C ILE A 202 5.75 3.03 6.18
N ASN A 203 4.52 3.18 5.74
CA ASN A 203 3.56 2.10 5.69
C ASN A 203 2.67 2.20 4.45
N LYS A 204 2.49 1.10 3.74
CA LYS A 204 1.43 0.93 2.76
C LYS A 204 1.10 -0.54 2.54
N THR A 205 -0.16 -0.90 2.72
CA THR A 205 -0.73 -2.18 2.34
C THR A 205 -1.21 -2.16 0.88
N GLY A 206 -1.39 -3.33 0.30
CA GLY A 206 -2.02 -3.51 -1.00
C GLY A 206 -2.67 -4.87 -1.11
N TYR A 207 -3.82 -4.94 -1.75
CA TYR A 207 -4.50 -6.17 -2.09
C TYR A 207 -5.34 -5.99 -3.37
N ILE A 208 -5.18 -6.89 -4.28
CA ILE A 208 -6.13 -7.28 -5.32
C ILE A 208 -6.04 -8.81 -5.45
N ARG A 209 -7.05 -9.44 -5.99
CA ARG A 209 -7.07 -10.91 -6.13
C ARG A 209 -5.83 -11.44 -6.84
N GLU A 210 -5.33 -10.75 -7.85
CA GLU A 210 -4.19 -11.14 -8.69
C GLU A 210 -2.84 -10.97 -7.98
N SER A 211 -2.77 -10.10 -6.96
CA SER A 211 -1.51 -9.81 -6.24
C SER A 211 -1.39 -10.52 -4.89
N GLY A 212 -2.48 -11.03 -4.33
CA GLY A 212 -2.50 -11.36 -2.91
C GLY A 212 -2.25 -10.15 -2.02
N TYR A 213 -1.92 -10.38 -0.77
CA TYR A 213 -1.70 -9.31 0.23
C TYR A 213 -0.27 -8.81 0.20
N ASN A 214 -0.10 -7.51 -0.01
CA ASN A 214 1.19 -6.82 -0.16
C ASN A 214 1.43 -5.84 0.99
N LEU A 215 2.70 -5.59 1.30
CA LEU A 215 3.08 -4.63 2.33
C LEU A 215 4.45 -4.01 2.03
N VAL A 216 4.55 -2.71 2.20
CA VAL A 216 5.77 -1.98 2.49
C VAL A 216 5.65 -1.45 3.91
N PHE A 217 6.52 -1.87 4.81
CA PHE A 217 6.56 -1.41 6.18
C PHE A 217 7.99 -1.12 6.62
N VAL A 218 8.26 0.11 6.99
CA VAL A 218 9.56 0.55 7.48
C VAL A 218 9.39 1.07 8.91
N ASN A 219 10.20 0.58 9.81
CA ASN A 219 10.16 0.86 11.24
C ASN A 219 11.48 1.46 11.71
N LYS A 220 11.41 2.41 12.64
CA LYS A 220 12.57 2.82 13.44
C LYS A 220 12.69 1.90 14.63
N ASN A 221 13.83 1.24 14.73
CA ASN A 221 14.13 0.37 15.85
C ASN A 221 14.43 1.21 17.10
N PRO A 222 13.63 1.07 18.18
CA PRO A 222 13.80 1.89 19.38
C PRO A 222 15.08 1.57 20.15
N CYS A 223 15.66 0.36 19.99
CA CYS A 223 16.82 -0.09 20.74
C CYS A 223 18.14 0.46 20.19
N ASN A 224 18.31 0.43 18.89
CA ASN A 224 19.57 0.85 18.24
C ASN A 224 19.40 1.99 17.22
N ARG A 225 18.19 2.55 17.13
CA ARG A 225 17.78 3.57 16.17
C ARG A 225 17.95 3.21 14.69
N ALA A 226 18.28 1.96 14.38
CA ALA A 226 18.33 1.50 12.99
C ALA A 226 16.94 1.57 12.35
N THR A 227 16.90 1.93 11.08
CA THR A 227 15.68 1.91 10.28
C THR A 227 15.64 0.61 9.51
N ILE A 228 14.72 -0.28 9.89
CA ILE A 228 14.56 -1.61 9.27
C ILE A 228 13.19 -1.69 8.61
N GLY A 229 13.15 -2.22 7.41
CA GLY A 229 11.90 -2.43 6.67
C GLY A 229 11.69 -3.89 6.31
N VAL A 230 10.42 -4.28 6.29
CA VAL A 230 9.94 -5.53 5.71
C VAL A 230 9.04 -5.18 4.53
N ILE A 231 9.42 -5.64 3.36
CA ILE A 231 8.63 -5.51 2.14
C ILE A 231 8.26 -6.91 1.71
N SER A 232 6.97 -7.20 1.61
CA SER A 232 6.48 -8.52 1.22
C SER A 232 5.34 -8.41 0.22
N LEU A 233 5.37 -9.27 -0.79
CA LEU A 233 4.39 -9.35 -1.85
C LEU A 233 3.82 -10.76 -1.92
N ASN A 234 2.56 -10.86 -2.34
CA ASN A 234 1.82 -12.10 -2.53
C ASN A 234 1.76 -12.97 -1.26
N ASN A 235 1.45 -12.35 -0.14
CA ASN A 235 1.08 -13.10 1.05
C ASN A 235 -0.33 -13.70 0.85
N HIS A 236 -0.58 -14.89 1.37
CA HIS A 236 -1.84 -15.61 1.16
C HIS A 236 -3.01 -15.04 1.99
N SER A 237 -2.73 -14.28 3.05
CA SER A 237 -3.77 -13.63 3.87
C SER A 237 -3.24 -12.36 4.55
N SER A 238 -4.17 -11.49 4.98
CA SER A 238 -3.86 -10.30 5.76
C SER A 238 -3.23 -10.67 7.11
N ALA A 239 -3.74 -11.70 7.77
CA ALA A 239 -3.21 -12.20 9.04
C ALA A 239 -1.77 -12.72 8.88
N PHE A 240 -1.51 -13.52 7.83
CA PHE A 240 -0.16 -14.00 7.56
C PHE A 240 0.80 -12.84 7.28
N ARG A 241 0.42 -11.88 6.42
CA ARG A 241 1.21 -10.68 6.13
C ARG A 241 1.60 -9.94 7.41
N THR A 242 0.62 -9.74 8.32
CA THR A 242 0.82 -9.04 9.59
C THR A 242 1.78 -9.81 10.51
N ASN A 243 1.54 -11.10 10.73
CA ASN A 243 2.35 -11.94 11.62
C ASN A 243 3.77 -12.15 11.07
N PHE A 244 3.90 -12.36 9.76
CA PHE A 244 5.20 -12.46 9.09
C PHE A 244 6.03 -11.19 9.28
N THR A 245 5.43 -10.01 9.03
CA THR A 245 6.10 -8.73 9.20
C THR A 245 6.51 -8.50 10.65
N LYS A 246 5.61 -8.77 11.59
CA LYS A 246 5.89 -8.68 13.03
C LYS A 246 7.07 -9.57 13.41
N GLY A 247 7.04 -10.85 13.06
CA GLY A 247 8.12 -11.79 13.39
C GLY A 247 9.47 -11.38 12.81
N LYS A 248 9.51 -10.84 11.57
CA LYS A 248 10.75 -10.34 10.98
C LYS A 248 11.28 -9.09 11.69
N LEU A 249 10.41 -8.16 12.07
CA LEU A 249 10.82 -6.97 12.83
C LEU A 249 11.28 -7.32 14.25
N GLU A 250 10.69 -8.33 14.87
CA GLU A 250 11.13 -8.87 16.18
C GLU A 250 12.50 -9.55 16.06
N GLN A 251 12.73 -10.29 15.00
CA GLN A 251 14.00 -10.96 14.73
C GLN A 251 15.17 -9.98 14.54
N TYR A 252 14.93 -8.88 13.83
CA TYR A 252 15.97 -7.92 13.42
C TYR A 252 15.93 -6.60 14.20
N GLY A 253 14.98 -6.42 15.09
CA GLY A 253 14.80 -5.23 15.89
C GLY A 253 14.28 -5.55 17.27
N CYS A 254 14.08 -4.53 18.09
CA CYS A 254 13.37 -4.69 19.36
C CYS A 254 12.05 -3.92 19.34
N ILE A 255 11.07 -4.44 20.07
CA ILE A 255 9.77 -3.82 20.25
C ILE A 255 9.89 -2.76 21.35
N ALA A 256 9.36 -1.55 21.11
CA ALA A 256 9.35 -0.48 22.09
C ALA A 256 8.53 -0.91 23.33
N GLY A 257 9.21 -1.34 24.40
CA GLY A 257 8.76 -1.31 25.79
C GLY A 257 7.42 -1.93 26.18
N ARG A 258 6.68 -2.60 25.27
CA ARG A 258 5.45 -3.29 25.62
C ARG A 258 5.71 -4.79 25.79
N SER A 259 5.46 -5.27 27.02
CA SER A 259 5.49 -6.69 27.36
C SER A 259 4.68 -7.51 26.37
N MET A 260 5.29 -8.58 25.84
CA MET A 260 4.67 -9.57 24.93
C MET A 260 3.57 -10.42 25.58
N HIS A 261 2.95 -9.98 26.67
CA HIS A 261 1.87 -10.71 27.31
C HIS A 261 0.53 -10.26 26.75
N ASN A 262 -0.17 -11.21 26.14
CA ASN A 262 -1.54 -11.21 25.66
C ASN A 262 -1.74 -10.98 24.14
N PHE A 263 -1.21 -11.89 23.32
CA PHE A 263 -1.87 -12.25 22.08
C PHE A 263 -2.39 -13.68 22.22
N THR A 264 -3.59 -13.83 22.77
CA THR A 264 -4.34 -15.08 22.65
C THR A 264 -4.92 -15.17 21.24
N VAL A 265 -4.94 -16.40 20.73
CA VAL A 265 -5.31 -16.78 19.35
C VAL A 265 -6.80 -16.51 19.02
N ASP A 266 -7.60 -15.99 19.96
CA ASP A 266 -9.07 -15.90 19.84
C ASP A 266 -9.62 -14.64 19.17
N GLU A 267 -8.81 -13.65 18.82
CA GLU A 267 -9.28 -12.44 18.13
C GLU A 267 -9.36 -12.55 16.58
N ALA A 268 -8.99 -13.69 16.02
CA ALA A 268 -9.07 -13.92 14.58
C ALA A 268 -10.51 -13.98 14.03
N GLN A 269 -11.52 -14.10 14.88
CA GLN A 269 -12.94 -14.23 14.48
C GLN A 269 -13.71 -12.91 14.34
N TYR A 270 -13.15 -11.76 14.78
CA TYR A 270 -13.89 -10.49 14.75
C TYR A 270 -13.46 -9.49 13.68
N GLU A 271 -12.49 -9.81 12.81
CA GLU A 271 -12.00 -8.90 11.77
C GLU A 271 -12.61 -9.11 10.37
N GLU A 272 -13.63 -9.95 10.20
CA GLU A 272 -14.24 -10.21 8.88
C GLU A 272 -14.95 -9.00 8.22
N GLY A 273 -15.03 -7.85 8.89
CA GLY A 273 -15.80 -6.71 8.38
C GLY A 273 -15.01 -5.58 7.71
N TYR A 274 -13.66 -5.53 7.76
CA TYR A 274 -12.91 -4.33 7.37
C TYR A 274 -11.55 -4.56 6.72
N ASP A 275 -11.28 -5.73 6.15
CA ASP A 275 -10.08 -5.87 5.33
C ASP A 275 -10.37 -5.53 3.85
N GLU A 276 -9.32 -5.25 3.09
CA GLU A 276 -9.43 -4.94 1.65
C GLU A 276 -10.09 -6.08 0.86
N ALA A 277 -10.05 -7.33 1.34
CA ALA A 277 -10.70 -8.50 0.74
C ALA A 277 -12.17 -8.68 1.17
N GLY A 278 -12.58 -8.11 2.29
CA GLY A 278 -13.97 -8.11 2.75
C GLY A 278 -14.89 -7.27 1.86
N MET A 279 -14.34 -6.22 1.23
CA MET A 279 -15.09 -5.42 0.24
C MET A 279 -15.44 -6.22 -1.03
N ASP A 280 -14.55 -7.10 -1.48
CA ASP A 280 -14.83 -7.95 -2.66
C ASP A 280 -15.90 -9.00 -2.38
N ARG A 281 -16.06 -9.47 -1.14
CA ARG A 281 -17.10 -10.45 -0.75
C ARG A 281 -18.50 -9.84 -0.64
N LEU A 282 -18.61 -8.59 -0.18
CA LEU A 282 -19.90 -7.88 -0.11
C LEU A 282 -20.49 -7.60 -1.50
N ILE A 283 -19.65 -7.37 -2.50
CA ILE A 283 -20.08 -7.11 -3.89
C ILE A 283 -20.65 -8.39 -4.53
N GLN A 284 -20.16 -9.58 -4.18
CA GLN A 284 -20.68 -10.84 -4.69
C GLN A 284 -22.03 -11.26 -4.08
N GLN A 285 -22.41 -10.74 -2.91
CA GLN A 285 -23.68 -11.07 -2.25
C GLN A 285 -24.85 -10.16 -2.65
N VAL A 286 -24.57 -8.99 -3.24
CA VAL A 286 -25.61 -8.01 -3.61
C VAL A 286 -25.88 -7.99 -5.13
N GLY A 287 -25.10 -8.71 -5.92
CA GLY A 287 -25.22 -8.80 -7.40
C GLY A 287 -25.82 -10.10 -7.93
N GLY A 288 -26.58 -10.82 -7.11
CA GLY A 288 -27.31 -12.03 -7.51
C GLY A 288 -28.82 -11.78 -7.62
#